data_9ec3c7582b0520ace69db69203dfd104
#
_entry.id   9ec3c7582b0520ace69db69203dfd104
#
_cell.length_a   1.000
_cell.length_b   1.000
_cell.length_c   1.000
_cell.angle_alpha   90.00
_cell.angle_beta   90.00
_cell.angle_gamma   90.00
#
_symmetry.space_group_name_H-M   'P 1'
#
loop_
_entity.id
_entity.type
_entity.pdbx_description
1 polymer ?
#
loop_
_entity_poly.entity_id
_entity_poly.type
_entity_poly.pdbx_seq_one_letter_code
_entity_poly.pdbx_strand_id
1 'polypeptide(L)'
;MKNETKLKKLVGWLDKNNIEYRCPSKEMSKYKRKKRSDLFIPKFVISVRIDDDYTQKWYRAHYDMNPVVIRDTDTPRFLIKKMQNTITRVMVNQQKYYMKEHDKKETKSNR
;
A
#
# COMPACT_ATOMS: atom_id res chain seq x y z
N MET A 1 1.93 -21.72 4.34
CA MET A 1 0.94 -20.82 4.94
C MET A 1 0.12 -20.18 3.81
N LYS A 2 -1.18 -20.14 3.99
CA LYS A 2 -2.08 -19.53 3.00
C LYS A 2 -1.89 -18.02 2.93
N ASN A 3 -2.09 -17.43 1.75
CA ASN A 3 -1.92 -15.99 1.56
C ASN A 3 -2.92 -15.16 2.39
N GLU A 4 -4.13 -15.67 2.58
CA GLU A 4 -5.14 -15.04 3.46
C GLU A 4 -4.66 -14.95 4.90
N THR A 5 -3.93 -15.97 5.38
CA THR A 5 -3.34 -15.97 6.73
C THR A 5 -2.23 -14.93 6.83
N LYS A 6 -1.42 -14.79 5.76
CA LYS A 6 -0.38 -13.73 5.70
C LYS A 6 -1.01 -12.34 5.76
N LEU A 7 -2.12 -12.15 5.03
CA LEU A 7 -2.86 -10.88 5.05
C LEU A 7 -3.38 -10.58 6.46
N LYS A 8 -3.94 -11.57 7.16
CA LYS A 8 -4.39 -11.41 8.55
C LYS A 8 -3.26 -10.99 9.48
N LYS A 9 -2.08 -11.57 9.30
CA LYS A 9 -0.91 -11.19 10.11
C LYS A 9 -0.44 -9.77 9.80
N LEU A 10 -0.52 -9.36 8.54
CA LEU A 10 -0.24 -7.96 8.16
C LEU A 10 -1.24 -7.01 8.81
N VAL A 11 -2.53 -7.34 8.79
CA VAL A 11 -3.58 -6.56 9.45
C VAL A 11 -3.31 -6.44 10.95
N GLY A 12 -2.92 -7.54 11.61
CA GLY A 12 -2.53 -7.51 13.02
C GLY A 12 -1.37 -6.57 13.30
N TRP A 13 -0.38 -6.55 12.42
CA TRP A 13 0.75 -5.62 12.52
C TRP A 13 0.31 -4.16 12.33
N LEU A 14 -0.58 -3.90 11.37
CA LEU A 14 -1.15 -2.56 11.15
C LEU A 14 -1.92 -2.07 12.38
N ASP A 15 -2.77 -2.94 12.96
CA ASP A 15 -3.52 -2.62 14.19
C ASP A 15 -2.58 -2.30 15.34
N LYS A 16 -1.53 -3.09 15.52
CA LYS A 16 -0.55 -2.90 16.58
C LYS A 16 0.20 -1.57 16.45
N ASN A 17 0.37 -1.08 15.23
CA ASN A 17 1.06 0.18 14.94
C ASN A 17 0.10 1.35 14.72
N ASN A 18 -1.19 1.17 15.00
CA ASN A 18 -2.23 2.19 14.87
C ASN A 18 -2.31 2.77 13.45
N ILE A 19 -2.13 1.92 12.45
CA ILE A 19 -2.23 2.30 11.04
C ILE A 19 -3.62 1.93 10.53
N GLU A 20 -4.41 2.93 10.13
CA GLU A 20 -5.75 2.72 9.59
C GLU A 20 -5.68 2.03 8.22
N TYR A 21 -6.60 1.09 7.99
CA TYR A 21 -6.70 0.36 6.73
C TYR A 21 -8.17 0.11 6.39
N ARG A 22 -8.40 -0.23 5.11
CA ARG A 22 -9.72 -0.65 4.60
C ARG A 22 -9.57 -1.95 3.84
N CYS A 23 -10.65 -2.75 3.83
CA CYS A 23 -10.69 -4.02 3.10
C CYS A 23 -11.78 -3.94 2.01
N PRO A 24 -11.53 -3.25 0.89
CA PRO A 24 -12.56 -3.01 -0.14
C PRO A 24 -13.16 -4.28 -0.73
N SER A 25 -12.35 -5.35 -0.86
CA SER A 25 -12.78 -6.61 -1.47
C SER A 25 -13.89 -7.30 -0.71
N LYS A 26 -13.99 -7.12 0.61
CA LYS A 26 -15.01 -7.77 1.44
C LYS A 26 -16.42 -7.24 1.19
N GLU A 27 -16.52 -6.00 0.75
CA GLU A 27 -17.79 -5.30 0.55
C GLU A 27 -18.29 -5.37 -0.89
N MET A 28 -17.56 -6.04 -1.78
CA MET A 28 -17.86 -6.04 -3.21
C MET A 28 -18.27 -7.40 -3.73
N SER A 29 -19.10 -7.41 -4.80
CA SER A 29 -19.46 -8.64 -5.51
C SER A 29 -18.22 -9.32 -6.09
N LYS A 30 -18.29 -10.66 -6.28
CA LYS A 30 -17.18 -11.45 -6.87
C LYS A 30 -16.64 -10.85 -8.17
N TYR A 31 -17.51 -10.31 -8.99
CA TYR A 31 -17.12 -9.75 -10.29
C TYR A 31 -16.21 -8.53 -10.14
N LYS A 32 -16.53 -7.64 -9.19
CA LYS A 32 -15.75 -6.44 -8.95
C LYS A 32 -14.45 -6.70 -8.16
N ARG A 33 -14.40 -7.81 -7.39
CA ARG A 33 -13.20 -8.21 -6.64
C ARG A 33 -11.98 -8.44 -7.52
N LYS A 34 -12.17 -8.84 -8.78
CA LYS A 34 -11.07 -9.10 -9.71
C LYS A 34 -10.18 -7.88 -9.99
N LYS A 35 -10.71 -6.67 -9.81
CA LYS A 35 -10.01 -5.41 -10.09
C LYS A 35 -9.73 -4.57 -8.84
N ARG A 36 -10.07 -5.08 -7.62
CA ARG A 36 -9.94 -4.32 -6.38
C ARG A 36 -8.83 -4.84 -5.50
N SER A 37 -8.32 -3.95 -4.65
CA SER A 37 -7.31 -4.30 -3.66
C SER A 37 -7.95 -5.11 -2.53
N ASP A 38 -7.19 -6.06 -1.96
CA ASP A 38 -7.61 -6.79 -0.76
C ASP A 38 -7.48 -5.94 0.49
N LEU A 39 -6.56 -4.98 0.46
CA LEU A 39 -6.30 -4.06 1.56
C LEU A 39 -5.88 -2.69 0.98
N PHE A 40 -6.31 -1.62 1.63
CA PHE A 40 -5.92 -0.26 1.26
C PHE A 40 -5.57 0.54 2.52
N ILE A 41 -4.44 1.25 2.48
CA ILE A 41 -3.96 2.09 3.58
C ILE A 41 -4.02 3.56 3.13
N PRO A 42 -5.07 4.31 3.55
CA PRO A 42 -5.29 5.68 3.03
C PRO A 42 -4.17 6.66 3.34
N LYS A 43 -3.61 6.60 4.54
CA LYS A 43 -2.58 7.54 5.00
C LYS A 43 -1.36 7.59 4.08
N PHE A 44 -0.95 6.43 3.56
CA PHE A 44 0.23 6.32 2.69
C PHE A 44 -0.12 6.04 1.24
N VAL A 45 -1.39 5.90 0.92
CA VAL A 45 -1.90 5.51 -0.39
C VAL A 45 -1.20 4.22 -0.85
N ILE A 46 -1.32 3.16 -0.04
CA ILE A 46 -0.74 1.85 -0.32
C ILE A 46 -1.88 0.87 -0.62
N SER A 47 -1.79 0.18 -1.75
CA SER A 47 -2.76 -0.84 -2.17
C SER A 47 -2.11 -2.21 -2.08
N VAL A 48 -2.79 -3.17 -1.46
CA VAL A 48 -2.28 -4.53 -1.25
C VAL A 48 -3.20 -5.54 -1.91
N ARG A 49 -2.64 -6.52 -2.61
CA ARG A 49 -3.41 -7.59 -3.25
C ARG A 49 -2.70 -8.93 -3.12
N ILE A 50 -3.48 -9.97 -2.84
CA ILE A 50 -3.02 -11.36 -2.90
C ILE A 50 -2.84 -11.73 -4.38
N ASP A 51 -1.67 -12.30 -4.73
CA ASP A 51 -1.33 -12.67 -6.10
C ASP A 51 -2.35 -13.65 -6.69
N ASP A 52 -2.83 -13.33 -7.89
CA ASP A 52 -3.75 -14.16 -8.67
C ASP A 52 -3.57 -13.86 -10.17
N ASP A 53 -4.44 -14.43 -11.03
CA ASP A 53 -4.36 -14.27 -12.48
C ASP A 53 -4.54 -12.83 -12.96
N TYR A 54 -5.09 -11.96 -12.13
CA TYR A 54 -5.39 -10.56 -12.47
C TYR A 54 -4.38 -9.57 -11.89
N THR A 55 -3.38 -10.04 -11.14
CA THR A 55 -2.43 -9.19 -10.42
C THR A 55 -1.68 -8.24 -11.35
N GLN A 56 -1.27 -8.70 -12.52
CA GLN A 56 -0.51 -7.87 -13.46
C GLN A 56 -1.33 -6.66 -13.94
N LYS A 57 -2.60 -6.87 -14.29
CA LYS A 57 -3.49 -5.78 -14.70
C LYS A 57 -3.78 -4.83 -13.54
N TRP A 58 -4.02 -5.39 -12.36
CA TRP A 58 -4.24 -4.62 -11.14
C TRP A 58 -3.01 -3.76 -10.81
N TYR A 59 -1.82 -4.34 -10.89
CA TYR A 59 -0.57 -3.65 -10.59
C TYR A 59 -0.39 -2.43 -11.48
N ARG A 60 -0.63 -2.58 -12.77
CA ARG A 60 -0.53 -1.47 -13.73
C ARG A 60 -1.55 -0.36 -13.44
N ALA A 61 -2.78 -0.74 -13.08
CA ALA A 61 -3.85 0.20 -12.76
C ALA A 61 -3.61 0.95 -11.44
N HIS A 62 -2.82 0.36 -10.52
CA HIS A 62 -2.54 0.90 -9.20
C HIS A 62 -1.08 1.34 -9.03
N TYR A 63 -0.38 1.55 -10.13
CA TYR A 63 1.05 1.90 -10.10
C TYR A 63 1.31 3.13 -9.23
N ASP A 64 0.45 4.15 -9.31
CA ASP A 64 0.59 5.40 -8.54
C ASP A 64 0.07 5.26 -7.09
N MET A 65 -0.46 4.10 -6.73
CA MET A 65 -1.00 3.82 -5.40
C MET A 65 -0.12 2.85 -4.62
N ASN A 66 1.16 2.85 -4.88
CA ASN A 66 2.19 2.07 -4.17
C ASN A 66 1.78 0.61 -3.98
N PRO A 67 1.61 -0.15 -5.08
CA PRO A 67 1.08 -1.50 -5.01
C PRO A 67 2.03 -2.47 -4.31
N VAL A 68 1.46 -3.29 -3.41
CA VAL A 68 2.17 -4.36 -2.71
C VAL A 68 1.44 -5.68 -3.01
N VAL A 69 2.18 -6.67 -3.50
CA VAL A 69 1.63 -7.98 -3.84
C VAL A 69 2.07 -9.00 -2.79
N ILE A 70 1.10 -9.77 -2.28
CA ILE A 70 1.36 -10.91 -1.38
C ILE A 70 1.54 -12.14 -2.25
N ARG A 71 2.75 -12.65 -2.34
CA ARG A 71 3.10 -13.80 -3.17
C ARG A 71 3.20 -15.07 -2.34
N ASP A 72 3.03 -16.22 -3.01
CA ASP A 72 3.15 -17.53 -2.35
C ASP A 72 4.51 -17.73 -1.70
N THR A 73 5.56 -17.15 -2.30
CA THR A 73 6.93 -17.23 -1.78
C THR A 73 7.20 -16.33 -0.58
N ASP A 74 6.31 -15.38 -0.28
CA ASP A 74 6.49 -14.47 0.85
C ASP A 74 6.21 -15.18 2.17
N THR A 75 7.10 -15.00 3.16
CA THR A 75 6.79 -15.33 4.56
C THR A 75 6.06 -14.14 5.19
N PRO A 76 5.31 -14.34 6.30
CA PRO A 76 4.68 -13.21 6.99
C PRO A 76 5.69 -12.16 7.43
N ARG A 77 6.86 -12.58 7.89
CA ARG A 77 7.94 -11.67 8.31
C ARG A 77 8.44 -10.83 7.14
N PHE A 78 8.64 -11.46 5.99
CA PHE A 78 9.09 -10.78 4.76
C PHE A 78 8.03 -9.79 4.26
N LEU A 79 6.75 -10.18 4.34
CA LEU A 79 5.64 -9.32 3.94
C LEU A 79 5.59 -8.06 4.81
N ILE A 80 5.75 -8.19 6.12
CA ILE A 80 5.78 -7.05 7.04
C ILE A 80 6.97 -6.13 6.70
N LYS A 81 8.13 -6.72 6.43
CA LYS A 81 9.31 -5.95 6.03
C LYS A 81 9.08 -5.19 4.72
N LYS A 82 8.46 -5.85 3.75
CA LYS A 82 8.07 -5.23 2.48
C LYS A 82 7.14 -4.03 2.71
N MET A 83 6.18 -4.19 3.61
CA MET A 83 5.25 -3.12 3.99
C MET A 83 5.99 -1.96 4.67
N GLN A 84 6.87 -2.25 5.62
CA GLN A 84 7.70 -1.23 6.29
C GLN A 84 8.53 -0.44 5.28
N ASN A 85 9.17 -1.12 4.34
CA ASN A 85 9.97 -0.48 3.30
C ASN A 85 9.12 0.41 2.40
N THR A 86 7.91 -0.03 2.05
CA THR A 86 6.98 0.74 1.24
C THR A 86 6.52 2.00 1.97
N ILE A 87 6.17 1.89 3.25
CA ILE A 87 5.78 3.03 4.10
C ILE A 87 6.93 4.04 4.17
N THR A 88 8.14 3.57 4.42
CA THR A 88 9.32 4.44 4.50
C THR A 88 9.54 5.18 3.19
N ARG A 89 9.45 4.49 2.06
CA ARG A 89 9.60 5.11 0.73
C ARG A 89 8.55 6.18 0.48
N VAL A 90 7.29 5.90 0.83
CA VAL A 90 6.19 6.86 0.68
C VAL A 90 6.42 8.09 1.55
N MET A 91 6.80 7.90 2.80
CA MET A 91 7.08 9.01 3.72
C MET A 91 8.23 9.88 3.23
N VAL A 92 9.30 9.29 2.74
CA VAL A 92 10.44 10.02 2.18
C VAL A 92 10.00 10.83 0.94
N ASN A 93 9.21 10.25 0.06
CA ASN A 93 8.72 10.93 -1.14
C ASN A 93 7.77 12.09 -0.78
N GLN A 94 6.90 11.92 0.20
CA GLN A 94 6.02 12.98 0.69
C GLN A 94 6.83 14.13 1.29
N GLN A 95 7.86 13.82 2.06
CA GLN A 95 8.73 14.83 2.65
C GLN A 95 9.49 15.61 1.57
N LYS A 96 10.04 14.92 0.56
CA LYS A 96 10.71 15.59 -0.56
C LYS A 96 9.80 16.54 -1.31
N TYR A 97 8.57 16.12 -1.56
CA TYR A 97 7.57 16.96 -2.21
C TYR A 97 7.27 18.21 -1.39
N TYR A 98 7.07 18.05 -0.10
CA TYR A 98 6.81 19.16 0.84
C TYR A 98 7.97 20.14 0.86
N MET A 99 9.21 19.67 0.91
CA MET A 99 10.40 20.52 0.90
C MET A 99 10.54 21.32 -0.40
N LYS A 100 10.25 20.70 -1.55
CA LYS A 100 10.26 21.39 -2.85
C LYS A 100 9.24 22.52 -2.89
N GLU A 101 8.03 22.29 -2.40
CA GLU A 101 6.99 23.33 -2.34
C GLU A 101 7.40 24.47 -1.40
N HIS A 102 8.00 24.15 -0.29
CA HIS A 102 8.48 25.12 0.70
C HIS A 102 9.61 25.99 0.11
N ASP A 103 10.58 25.39 -0.55
CA ASP A 103 11.68 26.10 -1.22
C ASP A 103 11.18 27.05 -2.30
N LYS A 104 10.20 26.62 -3.11
CA LYS A 104 9.57 27.47 -4.11
C LYS A 104 8.90 28.69 -3.50
N LYS A 105 8.22 28.52 -2.37
CA LYS A 105 7.56 29.63 -1.66
C LYS A 105 8.56 30.61 -1.11
N GLU A 106 9.67 30.14 -0.56
CA GLU A 106 10.73 30.99 -0.04
C GLU A 106 11.38 31.79 -1.17
N THR A 107 11.64 31.18 -2.31
CA THR A 107 12.20 31.86 -3.49
C THR A 107 11.27 32.96 -3.99
N LYS A 108 9.96 32.75 -3.97
CA LYS A 108 8.98 33.76 -4.36
C LYS A 108 8.88 34.90 -3.37
N SER A 109 9.02 34.64 -2.07
CA SER A 109 8.95 35.68 -1.04
C SER A 109 10.20 36.56 -0.99
N ASN A 110 11.31 36.13 -1.54
CA ASN A 110 12.55 36.90 -1.62
C ASN A 110 12.65 37.80 -2.87
N ARG A 111 11.64 37.78 -3.68
CA ARG A 111 11.53 38.68 -4.83
C ARG A 111 10.62 39.84 -4.52
#